data_6f0e79470b23b0597e96fd1f8a7a2583
#
_entry.id   6f0e79470b23b0597e96fd1f8a7a2583
#
_cell.length_a   1.000
_cell.length_b   1.000
_cell.length_c   1.000
_cell.angle_alpha   90.00
_cell.angle_beta   90.00
_cell.angle_gamma   90.00
#
_symmetry.space_group_name_H-M   'P 1'
#
loop_
_entity.id
_entity.type
_entity.pdbx_description
1 polymer ?
#
loop_
_entity_poly.entity_id
_entity_poly.type
_entity_poly.pdbx_seq_one_letter_code
_entity_poly.pdbx_strand_id
1 'polypeptide(L)'
;MDKITRHPLYQTADIIKRAFLVNGFHLYDNGNSPEVVSADKTVELYALPEEAVLRPVMLEEGRYVLRTSLLPTEISRMKGRFPIKELICGRVYHAEDKELPGHMYLEGVFADRDIAAKDWEVFLDRASKEIYGISAKSVLEPVKKDMFRIVIRKDDGSEVTLGYTGYGNWLARALLGVEDEEIKVWLLTIDVDSVAMDLHHKESREVLYENLMATLKMCETEVPVCGDTLADQVSNILREKGYTEYIGSRIYQADAYIKMNMFQGEWDTNNKGMMLVEPLGKDGGNIWLPTVLTPGLEEVIAENYKAGEETVKIFDIGHVYLPGRDGKEPTEKIALSIGAYGPEIDAKSFKADMDELLSRLGISNHFFIPTDIPIPYDTKHCWLVMDENMSYLEGNFGGIGENARENYGIGVLAYMANFEIEPLEKKAASEYYFVPPELE
;
A
#
# COMPACT_ATOMS: atom_id res chain seq x y z
N MET A 1 25.38 9.93 1.90
CA MET A 1 24.06 9.49 1.42
C MET A 1 23.08 10.17 2.33
N ASP A 2 22.18 10.95 1.77
CA ASP A 2 21.13 11.57 2.58
C ASP A 2 20.23 10.47 3.12
N LYS A 3 19.88 10.59 4.39
CA LYS A 3 19.03 9.61 5.05
C LYS A 3 17.63 9.65 4.43
N ILE A 4 17.13 8.49 4.04
CA ILE A 4 15.84 8.35 3.38
C ILE A 4 14.79 8.10 4.44
N THR A 5 13.82 9.00 4.58
CA THR A 5 12.74 8.86 5.54
C THR A 5 11.63 7.98 4.95
N ARG A 6 11.26 6.93 5.65
CA ARG A 6 10.19 6.02 5.28
C ARG A 6 9.34 5.68 6.51
N HIS A 7 8.05 5.50 6.32
CA HIS A 7 7.16 5.08 7.40
C HIS A 7 7.63 3.76 8.03
N PRO A 8 7.62 3.61 9.38
CA PRO A 8 8.10 2.41 10.09
C PRO A 8 7.53 1.09 9.57
N LEU A 9 6.25 1.09 9.20
CA LEU A 9 5.57 -0.08 8.65
C LEU A 9 6.20 -0.56 7.33
N TYR A 10 6.45 0.37 6.41
CA TYR A 10 7.09 0.04 5.13
C TYR A 10 8.55 -0.38 5.31
N GLN A 11 9.28 0.23 6.25
CA GLN A 11 10.62 -0.22 6.61
C GLN A 11 10.61 -1.67 7.09
N THR A 12 9.69 -2.00 8.00
CA THR A 12 9.54 -3.35 8.52
C THR A 12 9.15 -4.34 7.42
N ALA A 13 8.22 -3.97 6.54
CA ALA A 13 7.85 -4.80 5.39
C ALA A 13 9.07 -5.11 4.51
N ASP A 14 9.94 -4.12 4.24
CA ASP A 14 11.14 -4.34 3.42
C ASP A 14 12.20 -5.21 4.13
N ILE A 15 12.36 -5.04 5.43
CA ILE A 15 13.26 -5.90 6.22
C ILE A 15 12.77 -7.36 6.15
N ILE A 16 11.47 -7.59 6.36
CA ILE A 16 10.89 -8.93 6.30
C ILE A 16 11.00 -9.50 4.88
N LYS A 17 10.58 -8.75 3.84
CA LYS A 17 10.71 -9.18 2.44
C LYS A 17 12.15 -9.61 2.15
N ARG A 18 13.13 -8.77 2.50
CA ARG A 18 14.55 -9.06 2.28
C ARG A 18 14.99 -10.35 2.99
N ALA A 19 14.56 -10.55 4.24
CA ALA A 19 14.88 -11.75 5.00
C ALA A 19 14.42 -13.03 4.29
N PHE A 20 13.31 -12.98 3.57
CA PHE A 20 12.83 -14.10 2.77
C PHE A 20 13.49 -14.19 1.39
N LEU A 21 13.69 -13.05 0.70
CA LEU A 21 14.31 -13.01 -0.63
C LEU A 21 15.75 -13.58 -0.61
N VAL A 22 16.56 -13.24 0.39
CA VAL A 22 17.94 -13.78 0.53
C VAL A 22 17.94 -15.29 0.81
N ASN A 23 16.81 -15.86 1.20
CA ASN A 23 16.61 -17.30 1.41
C ASN A 23 15.93 -17.99 0.21
N GLY A 24 15.87 -17.33 -0.95
CA GLY A 24 15.42 -17.89 -2.21
C GLY A 24 13.90 -17.86 -2.43
N PHE A 25 13.18 -17.03 -1.71
CA PHE A 25 11.80 -16.68 -2.07
C PHE A 25 11.78 -15.62 -3.15
N HIS A 26 10.69 -15.55 -3.89
CA HIS A 26 10.40 -14.51 -4.87
C HIS A 26 9.23 -13.67 -4.37
N LEU A 27 9.27 -12.37 -4.64
CA LEU A 27 8.13 -11.50 -4.42
C LEU A 27 7.20 -11.60 -5.62
N TYR A 28 6.03 -12.17 -5.39
CA TYR A 28 5.06 -12.46 -6.45
C TYR A 28 4.30 -11.19 -6.87
N ASP A 29 3.99 -10.33 -5.93
CA ASP A 29 3.10 -9.21 -6.17
C ASP A 29 3.86 -7.98 -6.68
N ASN A 30 3.24 -7.33 -7.66
CA ASN A 30 3.63 -6.05 -8.22
C ASN A 30 2.73 -4.89 -7.73
N GLY A 31 1.99 -5.06 -6.64
CA GLY A 31 1.05 -4.08 -6.10
C GLY A 31 -0.35 -4.07 -6.73
N ASN A 32 -0.62 -4.95 -7.70
CA ASN A 32 -1.90 -5.00 -8.43
C ASN A 32 -2.90 -6.04 -7.88
N SER A 33 -2.61 -6.65 -6.75
CA SER A 33 -3.53 -7.60 -6.12
C SER A 33 -4.78 -6.88 -5.60
N PRO A 34 -5.99 -7.27 -6.03
CA PRO A 34 -7.21 -6.52 -5.69
C PRO A 34 -7.51 -6.56 -4.19
N GLU A 35 -7.87 -5.41 -3.63
CA GLU A 35 -8.31 -5.26 -2.24
C GLU A 35 -9.81 -5.51 -2.08
N VAL A 36 -10.61 -5.15 -3.10
CA VAL A 36 -12.04 -5.48 -3.18
C VAL A 36 -12.20 -6.80 -3.90
N VAL A 37 -12.78 -7.77 -3.24
CA VAL A 37 -12.98 -9.12 -3.78
C VAL A 37 -14.44 -9.55 -3.65
N SER A 38 -14.89 -10.43 -4.53
CA SER A 38 -16.19 -11.05 -4.39
C SER A 38 -16.25 -11.86 -3.10
N ALA A 39 -17.37 -11.79 -2.36
CA ALA A 39 -17.51 -12.43 -1.06
C ALA A 39 -17.29 -13.96 -1.10
N ASP A 40 -17.54 -14.62 -2.23
CA ASP A 40 -17.29 -16.03 -2.44
C ASP A 40 -15.80 -16.41 -2.59
N LYS A 41 -14.92 -15.42 -2.78
CA LYS A 41 -13.47 -15.61 -2.85
C LYS A 41 -12.79 -15.53 -1.48
N THR A 42 -13.51 -15.22 -0.41
CA THR A 42 -12.99 -15.25 0.95
C THR A 42 -12.99 -16.68 1.47
N VAL A 43 -11.95 -17.43 1.15
CA VAL A 43 -11.83 -18.85 1.49
C VAL A 43 -10.64 -19.10 2.41
N GLU A 44 -10.80 -20.02 3.35
CA GLU A 44 -9.70 -20.45 4.21
C GLU A 44 -8.82 -21.46 3.46
N LEU A 45 -7.55 -21.13 3.30
CA LEU A 45 -6.55 -21.99 2.67
C LEU A 45 -5.81 -22.88 3.68
N TYR A 46 -5.83 -22.50 4.95
CA TYR A 46 -5.34 -23.26 6.09
C TYR A 46 -6.03 -22.81 7.39
N ALA A 47 -5.98 -23.61 8.43
CA ALA A 47 -6.76 -23.39 9.64
C ALA A 47 -6.11 -22.38 10.59
N LEU A 48 -6.30 -21.07 10.35
CA LEU A 48 -5.88 -20.03 11.30
C LEU A 48 -6.57 -20.20 12.67
N PRO A 49 -5.92 -19.81 13.76
CA PRO A 49 -6.59 -19.72 15.06
C PRO A 49 -7.61 -18.57 15.05
N GLU A 50 -8.63 -18.64 15.88
CA GLU A 50 -9.75 -17.68 15.86
C GLU A 50 -9.29 -16.23 16.05
N GLU A 51 -8.28 -16.02 16.90
CA GLU A 51 -7.67 -14.71 17.16
C GLU A 51 -6.92 -14.11 15.95
N ALA A 52 -6.56 -14.92 14.96
CA ALA A 52 -5.88 -14.49 13.74
C ALA A 52 -6.81 -14.40 12.52
N VAL A 53 -8.09 -14.73 12.69
CA VAL A 53 -9.08 -14.66 11.61
C VAL A 53 -9.68 -13.24 11.58
N LEU A 54 -9.44 -12.53 10.50
CA LEU A 54 -10.02 -11.22 10.30
C LEU A 54 -11.47 -11.32 9.80
N ARG A 55 -12.35 -10.49 10.34
CA ARG A 55 -13.73 -10.36 9.87
C ARG A 55 -13.77 -9.43 8.68
N PRO A 56 -14.39 -9.81 7.55
CA PRO A 56 -14.41 -9.00 6.36
C PRO A 56 -15.24 -7.72 6.54
N VAL A 57 -14.79 -6.63 5.92
CA VAL A 57 -15.57 -5.42 5.72
C VAL A 57 -16.47 -5.64 4.52
N MET A 58 -17.79 -5.67 4.75
CA MET A 58 -18.77 -5.91 3.70
C MET A 58 -19.02 -4.66 2.86
N LEU A 59 -19.20 -4.85 1.56
CA LEU A 59 -19.47 -3.81 0.58
C LEU A 59 -20.70 -4.18 -0.26
N GLU A 60 -21.45 -3.18 -0.73
CA GLU A 60 -22.58 -3.36 -1.65
C GLU A 60 -23.53 -4.51 -1.24
N GLU A 61 -24.12 -4.42 -0.06
CA GLU A 61 -25.06 -5.41 0.48
C GLU A 61 -24.46 -6.83 0.56
N GLY A 62 -23.17 -6.92 0.85
CA GLY A 62 -22.46 -8.19 1.02
C GLY A 62 -22.08 -8.89 -0.27
N ARG A 63 -22.19 -8.23 -1.41
CA ARG A 63 -21.73 -8.78 -2.70
C ARG A 63 -20.23 -8.82 -2.80
N TYR A 64 -19.56 -7.80 -2.29
CA TYR A 64 -18.11 -7.66 -2.25
C TYR A 64 -17.64 -7.48 -0.81
N VAL A 65 -16.36 -7.69 -0.59
CA VAL A 65 -15.69 -7.44 0.69
C VAL A 65 -14.31 -6.85 0.46
N LEU A 66 -13.80 -6.10 1.42
CA LEU A 66 -12.36 -5.87 1.50
C LEU A 66 -11.67 -7.15 1.95
N ARG A 67 -10.60 -7.54 1.26
CA ARG A 67 -9.90 -8.80 1.51
C ARG A 67 -9.36 -8.89 2.95
N THR A 68 -9.46 -10.07 3.53
CA THR A 68 -8.90 -10.40 4.86
C THR A 68 -7.61 -11.21 4.77
N SER A 69 -7.21 -11.62 3.56
CA SER A 69 -5.99 -12.37 3.24
C SER A 69 -5.62 -12.12 1.78
N LEU A 70 -4.36 -12.22 1.46
CA LEU A 70 -3.80 -12.00 0.11
C LEU A 70 -3.83 -13.28 -0.72
N LEU A 71 -3.54 -14.42 -0.10
CA LEU A 71 -3.38 -15.70 -0.78
C LEU A 71 -4.63 -16.20 -1.52
N PRO A 72 -5.86 -16.08 -1.02
CA PRO A 72 -7.03 -16.65 -1.71
C PRO A 72 -7.21 -16.16 -3.14
N THR A 73 -6.84 -14.90 -3.41
CA THR A 73 -6.97 -14.30 -4.74
C THR A 73 -5.78 -14.59 -5.64
N GLU A 74 -4.59 -14.77 -5.08
CA GLU A 74 -3.34 -14.85 -5.83
C GLU A 74 -2.76 -16.26 -5.95
N ILE A 75 -3.05 -17.15 -5.02
CA ILE A 75 -2.44 -18.48 -4.95
C ILE A 75 -2.60 -19.29 -6.27
N SER A 76 -3.71 -19.11 -6.97
CA SER A 76 -3.94 -19.79 -8.25
C SER A 76 -3.00 -19.34 -9.38
N ARG A 77 -2.39 -18.16 -9.22
CA ARG A 77 -1.41 -17.60 -10.16
C ARG A 77 0.01 -17.99 -9.81
N MET A 78 0.27 -18.38 -8.56
CA MET A 78 1.58 -18.82 -8.07
C MET A 78 1.97 -20.24 -8.55
N LYS A 79 1.38 -20.70 -9.66
CA LYS A 79 1.67 -22.01 -10.26
C LYS A 79 3.04 -21.99 -10.92
N GLY A 80 3.84 -23.00 -10.67
CA GLY A 80 5.17 -23.04 -11.25
C GLY A 80 5.86 -24.40 -11.14
N ARG A 81 7.17 -24.38 -11.40
CA ARG A 81 8.03 -25.53 -11.13
C ARG A 81 8.37 -25.57 -9.67
N PHE A 82 8.37 -26.75 -9.09
CA PHE A 82 8.81 -26.96 -7.71
C PHE A 82 10.32 -26.79 -7.56
N PRO A 83 10.82 -26.23 -6.45
CA PRO A 83 10.03 -25.68 -5.35
C PRO A 83 9.32 -24.37 -5.68
N ILE A 84 8.06 -24.21 -5.25
CA ILE A 84 7.38 -22.92 -5.25
C ILE A 84 7.75 -22.21 -3.95
N LYS A 85 8.31 -21.01 -4.05
CA LYS A 85 8.68 -20.12 -2.94
C LYS A 85 8.27 -18.72 -3.28
N GLU A 86 7.03 -18.39 -3.00
CA GLU A 86 6.45 -17.10 -3.38
C GLU A 86 5.94 -16.34 -2.16
N LEU A 87 6.13 -15.03 -2.18
CA LEU A 87 5.64 -14.10 -1.17
C LEU A 87 4.76 -13.05 -1.81
N ILE A 88 3.79 -12.60 -1.06
CA ILE A 88 2.96 -11.45 -1.39
C ILE A 88 2.86 -10.55 -0.17
N CYS A 89 2.96 -9.24 -0.35
CA CYS A 89 2.85 -8.27 0.73
C CYS A 89 1.80 -7.23 0.34
N GLY A 90 0.88 -6.93 1.24
CA GLY A 90 -0.18 -5.98 0.96
C GLY A 90 -1.08 -5.75 2.16
N ARG A 91 -2.08 -4.92 1.95
CA ARG A 91 -3.06 -4.60 2.99
C ARG A 91 -4.18 -5.64 3.03
N VAL A 92 -4.61 -5.94 4.24
CA VAL A 92 -5.81 -6.72 4.56
C VAL A 92 -6.66 -5.92 5.54
N TYR A 93 -7.94 -6.21 5.62
CA TYR A 93 -8.89 -5.36 6.34
C TYR A 93 -9.68 -6.16 7.36
N HIS A 94 -9.96 -5.52 8.50
CA HIS A 94 -10.75 -6.08 9.57
C HIS A 94 -11.94 -5.16 9.90
N ALA A 95 -13.13 -5.72 9.99
CA ALA A 95 -14.35 -4.95 10.21
C ALA A 95 -14.37 -4.15 11.52
N GLU A 96 -13.55 -4.50 12.49
CA GLU A 96 -13.44 -3.79 13.77
C GLU A 96 -12.50 -2.59 13.72
N ASP A 97 -11.61 -2.51 12.71
CA ASP A 97 -10.60 -1.45 12.55
C ASP A 97 -11.10 -0.33 11.62
N LYS A 98 -12.11 0.37 12.05
CA LYS A 98 -12.87 1.33 11.23
C LYS A 98 -12.10 2.56 10.76
N GLU A 99 -11.07 2.95 11.48
CA GLU A 99 -10.34 4.21 11.28
C GLU A 99 -8.92 4.00 10.76
N LEU A 100 -8.43 2.76 10.75
CA LEU A 100 -7.08 2.45 10.32
C LEU A 100 -7.01 2.10 8.83
N PRO A 101 -5.86 2.32 8.18
CA PRO A 101 -5.67 2.06 6.76
C PRO A 101 -5.58 0.57 6.39
N GLY A 102 -6.12 -0.33 7.21
CA GLY A 102 -5.97 -1.78 7.12
C GLY A 102 -4.70 -2.27 7.82
N HIS A 103 -4.49 -3.59 7.84
CA HIS A 103 -3.27 -4.23 8.34
C HIS A 103 -2.32 -4.52 7.19
N MET A 104 -1.03 -4.38 7.40
CA MET A 104 -0.04 -4.86 6.44
C MET A 104 0.32 -6.31 6.76
N TYR A 105 0.07 -7.20 5.81
CA TYR A 105 0.44 -8.59 5.92
C TYR A 105 1.46 -8.97 4.86
N LEU A 106 2.33 -9.91 5.21
CA LEU A 106 3.14 -10.65 4.28
C LEU A 106 2.70 -12.11 4.35
N GLU A 107 2.21 -12.62 3.25
CA GLU A 107 1.80 -14.01 3.13
C GLU A 107 2.66 -14.74 2.12
N GLY A 108 2.79 -16.05 2.26
CA GLY A 108 3.67 -16.83 1.42
C GLY A 108 3.24 -18.26 1.22
N VAL A 109 3.77 -18.84 0.15
CA VAL A 109 3.65 -20.24 -0.20
C VAL A 109 5.03 -20.85 -0.33
N PHE A 110 5.21 -22.00 0.34
CA PHE A 110 6.36 -22.85 0.11
C PHE A 110 5.87 -24.27 -0.20
N ALA A 111 6.07 -24.72 -1.42
CA ALA A 111 5.66 -26.06 -1.85
C ALA A 111 6.82 -26.82 -2.47
N ASP A 112 7.10 -28.02 -1.93
CA ASP A 112 8.14 -28.96 -2.43
C ASP A 112 7.85 -30.40 -1.95
N ARG A 113 8.54 -31.38 -2.54
CA ARG A 113 8.38 -32.81 -2.21
C ARG A 113 8.86 -33.16 -0.82
N ASP A 114 10.00 -32.65 -0.40
CA ASP A 114 10.75 -33.15 0.75
C ASP A 114 10.81 -32.17 1.93
N ILE A 115 9.84 -31.26 2.06
CA ILE A 115 9.84 -30.29 3.15
C ILE A 115 9.24 -30.88 4.41
N ALA A 116 10.06 -31.08 5.43
CA ALA A 116 9.61 -31.36 6.78
C ALA A 116 9.43 -30.06 7.59
N ALA A 117 8.65 -30.10 8.68
CA ALA A 117 8.51 -28.97 9.61
C ALA A 117 9.87 -28.43 10.10
N LYS A 118 10.85 -29.33 10.30
CA LYS A 118 12.20 -28.97 10.73
C LYS A 118 12.94 -28.12 9.69
N ASP A 119 12.75 -28.38 8.43
CA ASP A 119 13.41 -27.58 7.36
C ASP A 119 12.80 -26.18 7.32
N TRP A 120 11.50 -26.09 7.56
CA TRP A 120 10.80 -24.84 7.70
C TRP A 120 11.26 -24.04 8.94
N GLU A 121 11.45 -24.71 10.09
CA GLU A 121 12.02 -24.08 11.29
C GLU A 121 13.39 -23.47 11.04
N VAL A 122 14.31 -24.19 10.38
CA VAL A 122 15.64 -23.70 10.03
C VAL A 122 15.57 -22.47 9.13
N PHE A 123 14.65 -22.48 8.21
CA PHE A 123 14.42 -21.35 7.31
C PHE A 123 13.87 -20.12 8.08
N LEU A 124 12.85 -20.29 8.91
CA LEU A 124 12.29 -19.23 9.75
C LEU A 124 13.32 -18.70 10.77
N ASP A 125 14.18 -19.55 11.30
CA ASP A 125 15.28 -19.13 12.20
C ASP A 125 16.27 -18.20 11.49
N ARG A 126 16.58 -18.46 10.22
CA ARG A 126 17.41 -17.54 9.41
C ARG A 126 16.71 -16.22 9.17
N ALA A 127 15.43 -16.26 8.77
CA ALA A 127 14.64 -15.03 8.57
C ALA A 127 14.54 -14.21 9.86
N SER A 128 14.35 -14.85 11.00
CA SER A 128 14.30 -14.19 12.31
C SER A 128 15.60 -13.47 12.66
N LYS A 129 16.75 -14.07 12.30
CA LYS A 129 18.07 -13.45 12.51
C LYS A 129 18.31 -12.22 11.65
N GLU A 130 17.78 -12.22 10.44
CA GLU A 130 17.82 -11.04 9.56
C GLU A 130 16.94 -9.91 10.09
N ILE A 131 15.80 -10.25 10.70
CA ILE A 131 14.82 -9.26 11.22
C ILE A 131 15.27 -8.72 12.58
N TYR A 132 15.69 -9.58 13.50
CA TYR A 132 15.94 -9.26 14.94
C TYR A 132 17.39 -9.38 15.38
N GLY A 133 18.30 -9.74 14.48
CA GLY A 133 19.71 -9.91 14.79
C GLY A 133 20.12 -11.37 15.06
N ILE A 134 21.43 -11.62 15.06
CA ILE A 134 22.06 -12.95 14.98
C ILE A 134 21.68 -13.92 16.10
N SER A 135 21.27 -13.38 17.22
CA SER A 135 20.91 -14.16 18.42
C SER A 135 19.42 -14.54 18.49
N ALA A 136 18.58 -13.91 17.68
CA ALA A 136 17.16 -14.25 17.60
C ALA A 136 16.97 -15.71 17.18
N LYS A 137 15.97 -16.37 17.78
CA LYS A 137 15.62 -17.76 17.47
C LYS A 137 14.13 -17.87 17.23
N SER A 138 13.74 -18.50 16.12
CA SER A 138 12.36 -18.87 15.89
C SER A 138 12.02 -20.21 16.56
N VAL A 139 10.79 -20.31 17.02
CA VAL A 139 10.19 -21.53 17.53
C VAL A 139 8.81 -21.69 16.93
N LEU A 140 8.52 -22.89 16.43
CA LEU A 140 7.18 -23.25 15.96
C LEU A 140 6.38 -23.83 17.12
N GLU A 141 5.46 -23.05 17.66
CA GLU A 141 4.55 -23.51 18.72
C GLU A 141 3.26 -24.07 18.12
N PRO A 142 2.93 -25.36 18.39
CA PRO A 142 1.69 -25.93 17.86
C PRO A 142 0.47 -25.22 18.43
N VAL A 143 -0.44 -24.76 17.56
CA VAL A 143 -1.72 -24.13 17.95
C VAL A 143 -2.88 -25.10 17.71
N LYS A 144 -2.87 -25.72 16.52
CA LYS A 144 -3.83 -26.78 16.13
C LYS A 144 -3.07 -27.88 15.39
N LYS A 145 -3.78 -28.91 14.96
CA LYS A 145 -3.21 -29.92 14.05
C LYS A 145 -2.74 -29.19 12.77
N ASP A 146 -1.48 -29.43 12.40
CA ASP A 146 -0.86 -28.93 11.19
C ASP A 146 -0.76 -27.37 11.09
N MET A 147 -0.86 -26.67 12.24
CA MET A 147 -0.79 -25.22 12.37
C MET A 147 0.11 -24.82 13.52
N PHE A 148 0.97 -23.84 13.27
CA PHE A 148 1.97 -23.35 14.22
C PHE A 148 1.98 -21.83 14.28
N ARG A 149 2.14 -21.32 15.50
CA ARG A 149 2.51 -19.93 15.74
C ARG A 149 4.02 -19.81 15.63
N ILE A 150 4.50 -18.80 14.94
CA ILE A 150 5.93 -18.49 14.80
C ILE A 150 6.27 -17.48 15.89
N VAL A 151 7.00 -17.94 16.89
CA VAL A 151 7.45 -17.11 18.01
C VAL A 151 8.94 -16.86 17.86
N ILE A 152 9.36 -15.61 18.00
CA ILE A 152 10.76 -15.21 18.02
C ILE A 152 11.16 -14.92 19.45
N ARG A 153 12.21 -15.58 19.91
CA ARG A 153 12.85 -15.33 21.20
C ARG A 153 14.05 -14.43 20.99
N LYS A 154 14.06 -13.28 21.66
CA LYS A 154 15.14 -12.30 21.60
C LYS A 154 16.15 -12.50 22.73
N ASP A 155 17.30 -11.86 22.64
CA ASP A 155 18.41 -11.98 23.62
C ASP A 155 18.04 -11.56 25.05
N ASP A 156 17.15 -10.58 25.15
CA ASP A 156 16.66 -10.09 26.44
C ASP A 156 15.63 -11.04 27.08
N GLY A 157 15.32 -12.16 26.44
CA GLY A 157 14.34 -13.12 26.87
C GLY A 157 12.89 -12.73 26.53
N SER A 158 12.66 -11.62 25.86
CA SER A 158 11.34 -11.25 25.36
C SER A 158 10.95 -12.12 24.14
N GLU A 159 9.66 -12.30 23.96
CA GLU A 159 9.09 -13.04 22.85
C GLU A 159 8.18 -12.17 22.01
N VAL A 160 8.22 -12.35 20.70
CA VAL A 160 7.30 -11.70 19.77
C VAL A 160 6.70 -12.74 18.83
N THR A 161 5.42 -12.62 18.56
CA THR A 161 4.76 -13.45 17.54
C THR A 161 5.02 -12.80 16.17
N LEU A 162 5.77 -13.50 15.30
CA LEU A 162 5.98 -13.09 13.92
C LEU A 162 4.72 -13.29 13.08
N GLY A 163 4.02 -14.39 13.31
CA GLY A 163 2.83 -14.79 12.57
C GLY A 163 2.49 -16.26 12.73
N TYR A 164 1.91 -16.82 11.69
CA TYR A 164 1.45 -18.22 11.67
C TYR A 164 1.90 -18.94 10.41
N THR A 165 2.10 -20.24 10.52
CA THR A 165 2.38 -21.12 9.38
C THR A 165 1.70 -22.47 9.56
N GLY A 166 1.34 -23.10 8.46
CA GLY A 166 0.68 -24.42 8.50
C GLY A 166 0.56 -25.06 7.14
N TYR A 167 0.09 -26.30 7.14
CA TYR A 167 -0.17 -27.01 5.90
C TYR A 167 -1.43 -26.47 5.22
N GLY A 168 -1.28 -26.14 3.94
CA GLY A 168 -2.40 -25.81 3.07
C GLY A 168 -3.40 -26.99 2.96
N ASN A 169 -4.66 -26.65 3.06
CA ASN A 169 -5.76 -27.61 2.91
C ASN A 169 -5.90 -28.10 1.45
N TRP A 170 -6.90 -28.92 1.19
CA TRP A 170 -7.16 -29.45 -0.14
C TRP A 170 -7.40 -28.35 -1.18
N LEU A 171 -8.03 -27.24 -0.77
CA LEU A 171 -8.31 -26.12 -1.67
C LEU A 171 -7.03 -25.36 -2.07
N ALA A 172 -6.13 -25.09 -1.10
CA ALA A 172 -4.82 -24.49 -1.40
C ALA A 172 -4.05 -25.35 -2.40
N ARG A 173 -4.02 -26.65 -2.22
CA ARG A 173 -3.38 -27.59 -3.14
C ARG A 173 -4.01 -27.56 -4.53
N ALA A 174 -5.34 -27.58 -4.61
CA ALA A 174 -6.09 -27.53 -5.88
C ALA A 174 -5.84 -26.21 -6.63
N LEU A 175 -5.85 -25.08 -5.93
CA LEU A 175 -5.58 -23.76 -6.53
C LEU A 175 -4.14 -23.66 -7.06
N LEU A 176 -3.16 -24.23 -6.36
CA LEU A 176 -1.76 -24.34 -6.82
C LEU A 176 -1.58 -25.37 -7.96
N GLY A 177 -2.56 -26.22 -8.20
CA GLY A 177 -2.44 -27.33 -9.17
C GLY A 177 -1.53 -28.47 -8.68
N VAL A 178 -1.47 -28.69 -7.36
CA VAL A 178 -0.67 -29.73 -6.72
C VAL A 178 -1.49 -31.00 -6.59
N GLU A 179 -1.30 -31.94 -7.51
CA GLU A 179 -1.95 -33.27 -7.49
C GLU A 179 -1.12 -34.32 -6.76
N ASP A 180 0.21 -34.17 -6.78
CA ASP A 180 1.15 -35.13 -6.17
C ASP A 180 1.11 -35.04 -4.64
N GLU A 181 0.68 -36.12 -3.98
CA GLU A 181 0.55 -36.19 -2.52
C GLU A 181 1.89 -36.08 -1.77
N GLU A 182 3.01 -36.39 -2.42
CA GLU A 182 4.34 -36.23 -1.84
C GLU A 182 4.74 -34.78 -1.69
N ILE A 183 4.17 -33.87 -2.48
CA ILE A 183 4.43 -32.42 -2.38
C ILE A 183 3.71 -31.89 -1.15
N LYS A 184 4.45 -31.29 -0.25
CA LYS A 184 3.93 -30.55 0.90
C LYS A 184 3.75 -29.10 0.54
N VAL A 185 2.60 -28.54 0.89
CA VAL A 185 2.29 -27.12 0.70
C VAL A 185 2.24 -26.46 2.08
N TRP A 186 3.16 -25.57 2.32
CA TRP A 186 3.18 -24.72 3.51
C TRP A 186 2.69 -23.33 3.16
N LEU A 187 1.87 -22.76 4.03
CA LEU A 187 1.39 -21.40 3.96
C LEU A 187 1.92 -20.61 5.15
N LEU A 188 2.15 -19.34 4.91
CA LEU A 188 2.71 -18.40 5.87
C LEU A 188 1.86 -17.14 5.91
N THR A 189 1.59 -16.62 7.09
CA THR A 189 1.03 -15.30 7.33
C THR A 189 1.85 -14.58 8.39
N ILE A 190 2.42 -13.44 8.06
CA ILE A 190 3.15 -12.58 8.98
C ILE A 190 2.35 -11.28 9.14
N ASP A 191 2.05 -10.92 10.38
CA ASP A 191 1.49 -9.63 10.73
C ASP A 191 2.63 -8.59 10.82
N VAL A 192 2.79 -7.82 9.74
CA VAL A 192 3.85 -6.81 9.64
C VAL A 192 3.65 -5.68 10.65
N ASP A 193 2.39 -5.33 10.98
CA ASP A 193 2.09 -4.30 11.97
C ASP A 193 2.63 -4.67 13.34
N SER A 194 2.38 -5.92 13.78
CA SER A 194 2.87 -6.41 15.07
C SER A 194 4.40 -6.42 15.14
N VAL A 195 5.06 -6.80 14.04
CA VAL A 195 6.53 -6.76 13.94
C VAL A 195 7.02 -5.31 13.95
N ALA A 196 6.36 -4.40 13.25
CA ALA A 196 6.72 -2.98 13.22
C ALA A 196 6.55 -2.31 14.58
N MET A 197 5.46 -2.61 15.29
CA MET A 197 5.26 -2.10 16.66
C MET A 197 6.41 -2.53 17.57
N ASP A 198 6.84 -3.77 17.50
CA ASP A 198 7.93 -4.30 18.32
C ASP A 198 9.30 -3.69 17.92
N LEU A 199 9.64 -3.67 16.63
CA LEU A 199 10.92 -3.15 16.14
C LEU A 199 11.10 -1.64 16.39
N HIS A 200 10.02 -0.87 16.30
CA HIS A 200 10.04 0.57 16.45
C HIS A 200 9.51 1.05 17.81
N HIS A 201 9.31 0.12 18.77
CA HIS A 201 8.84 0.40 20.13
C HIS A 201 7.55 1.24 20.14
N LYS A 202 6.58 0.89 19.30
CA LYS A 202 5.28 1.53 19.23
C LYS A 202 4.29 0.83 20.15
N GLU A 203 3.60 1.59 20.99
CA GLU A 203 2.72 1.05 22.03
C GLU A 203 1.39 0.52 21.47
N SER A 204 0.96 1.04 20.33
CA SER A 204 -0.29 0.64 19.66
C SER A 204 -0.22 0.87 18.14
N ARG A 205 -1.23 0.34 17.43
CA ARG A 205 -1.36 0.56 15.99
C ARG A 205 -1.66 2.02 15.66
N GLU A 206 -2.45 2.72 16.45
CA GLU A 206 -2.73 4.13 16.28
C GLU A 206 -1.42 4.95 16.29
N VAL A 207 -0.51 4.64 17.22
CA VAL A 207 0.81 5.28 17.30
C VAL A 207 1.72 4.84 16.14
N LEU A 208 1.59 3.60 15.67
CA LEU A 208 2.33 3.13 14.50
C LEU A 208 1.91 3.87 13.22
N TYR A 209 0.61 4.15 13.07
CA TYR A 209 0.03 4.78 11.89
C TYR A 209 0.01 6.32 11.94
N GLU A 210 0.65 6.92 12.94
CA GLU A 210 0.76 8.38 13.05
C GLU A 210 1.64 8.95 11.93
N ASN A 211 1.09 9.88 11.16
CA ASN A 211 1.73 10.50 10.00
C ASN A 211 2.35 11.89 10.28
N LEU A 212 2.67 12.19 11.55
CA LEU A 212 3.35 13.44 11.88
C LEU A 212 4.82 13.41 11.45
N MET A 213 5.27 14.48 10.78
CA MET A 213 6.66 14.59 10.29
C MET A 213 7.67 14.45 11.41
N ALA A 214 7.37 14.96 12.61
CA ALA A 214 8.21 14.79 13.79
C ALA A 214 8.45 13.31 14.12
N THR A 215 7.41 12.47 14.04
CA THR A 215 7.48 11.03 14.25
C THR A 215 8.17 10.32 13.11
N LEU A 216 7.83 10.66 11.87
CA LEU A 216 8.37 10.03 10.67
C LEU A 216 9.88 10.31 10.48
N LYS A 217 10.33 11.52 10.77
CA LYS A 217 11.76 11.89 10.72
C LYS A 217 12.63 11.07 11.70
N MET A 218 12.06 10.54 12.78
CA MET A 218 12.78 9.66 13.71
C MET A 218 13.01 8.26 13.16
N CYS A 219 12.33 7.89 12.09
CA CYS A 219 12.37 6.58 11.46
C CYS A 219 13.26 6.58 10.20
N GLU A 220 14.33 7.37 10.19
CA GLU A 220 15.28 7.39 9.08
C GLU A 220 15.98 6.03 8.91
N THR A 221 16.01 5.53 7.69
CA THR A 221 16.64 4.25 7.35
C THR A 221 17.53 4.36 6.11
N GLU A 222 18.57 3.55 6.08
CA GLU A 222 19.42 3.35 4.89
C GLU A 222 18.97 2.15 4.03
N VAL A 223 17.89 1.47 4.42
CA VAL A 223 17.43 0.26 3.73
C VAL A 223 16.73 0.65 2.43
N PRO A 224 17.23 0.22 1.26
CA PRO A 224 16.56 0.45 -0.01
C PRO A 224 15.23 -0.30 -0.07
N VAL A 225 14.28 0.21 -0.85
CA VAL A 225 13.00 -0.47 -1.13
C VAL A 225 13.28 -1.82 -1.77
N CYS A 226 12.54 -2.85 -1.34
CA CYS A 226 12.57 -4.17 -1.95
C CYS A 226 11.49 -4.25 -3.02
N GLY A 227 11.86 -4.05 -4.27
CA GLY A 227 10.99 -4.13 -5.45
C GLY A 227 11.53 -3.30 -6.61
N ASP A 228 11.01 -3.55 -7.80
CA ASP A 228 11.37 -2.88 -9.07
C ASP A 228 10.12 -2.45 -9.85
N THR A 229 8.97 -2.44 -9.20
CA THR A 229 7.75 -1.90 -9.81
C THR A 229 7.88 -0.40 -10.05
N LEU A 230 7.03 0.17 -10.92
CA LEU A 230 7.01 1.62 -11.09
C LEU A 230 6.69 2.35 -9.78
N ALA A 231 5.83 1.79 -8.94
CA ALA A 231 5.53 2.34 -7.61
C ALA A 231 6.77 2.41 -6.71
N ASP A 232 7.62 1.37 -6.73
CA ASP A 232 8.90 1.36 -5.99
C ASP A 232 9.86 2.43 -6.54
N GLN A 233 9.94 2.59 -7.86
CA GLN A 233 10.76 3.62 -8.50
C GLN A 233 10.27 5.03 -8.13
N VAL A 234 8.97 5.29 -8.19
CA VAL A 234 8.33 6.54 -7.75
C VAL A 234 8.69 6.83 -6.30
N SER A 235 8.51 5.84 -5.42
CA SER A 235 8.82 5.96 -4.00
C SER A 235 10.30 6.29 -3.77
N ASN A 236 11.24 5.67 -4.49
CA ASN A 236 12.65 5.97 -4.40
C ASN A 236 12.97 7.39 -4.86
N ILE A 237 12.45 7.81 -6.02
CA ILE A 237 12.69 9.15 -6.58
C ILE A 237 12.19 10.25 -5.63
N LEU A 238 10.97 10.10 -5.13
CA LEU A 238 10.36 11.11 -4.24
C LEU A 238 11.12 11.23 -2.91
N ARG A 239 11.56 10.10 -2.34
CA ARG A 239 12.37 10.11 -1.10
C ARG A 239 13.74 10.76 -1.30
N GLU A 240 14.42 10.52 -2.42
CA GLU A 240 15.66 11.22 -2.76
C GLU A 240 15.47 12.74 -2.88
N LYS A 241 14.26 13.19 -3.22
CA LYS A 241 13.87 14.61 -3.23
C LYS A 241 13.40 15.15 -1.89
N GLY A 242 13.51 14.35 -0.82
CA GLY A 242 13.13 14.74 0.54
C GLY A 242 11.64 14.61 0.86
N TYR A 243 10.87 13.90 0.04
CA TYR A 243 9.50 13.54 0.39
C TYR A 243 9.48 12.32 1.32
N THR A 244 8.59 12.33 2.27
CA THR A 244 8.35 11.23 3.20
C THR A 244 7.13 10.45 2.78
N GLU A 245 7.25 9.13 2.70
CA GLU A 245 6.11 8.25 2.47
C GLU A 245 5.25 8.20 3.72
N TYR A 246 3.96 8.53 3.59
CA TYR A 246 2.98 8.41 4.67
C TYR A 246 2.00 7.27 4.38
N ILE A 247 1.19 6.90 5.35
CA ILE A 247 0.16 5.89 5.18
C ILE A 247 -1.22 6.55 5.24
N GLY A 248 -1.86 6.69 4.08
CA GLY A 248 -3.21 7.20 3.97
C GLY A 248 -4.27 6.18 4.37
N SER A 249 -5.36 6.66 4.97
CA SER A 249 -6.55 5.84 5.17
C SER A 249 -7.10 5.35 3.83
N ARG A 250 -7.69 4.17 3.82
CA ARG A 250 -8.43 3.61 2.67
C ARG A 250 -9.93 3.59 2.94
N ILE A 251 -10.35 4.25 3.99
CA ILE A 251 -11.76 4.44 4.35
C ILE A 251 -11.94 5.90 4.72
N TYR A 252 -12.81 6.60 4.00
CA TYR A 252 -13.08 8.03 4.22
C TYR A 252 -14.47 8.24 4.76
N GLN A 253 -14.59 9.24 5.62
CA GLN A 253 -15.90 9.81 5.93
C GLN A 253 -16.38 10.67 4.75
N ALA A 254 -17.68 10.72 4.51
CA ALA A 254 -18.24 11.51 3.41
C ALA A 254 -17.88 13.00 3.50
N ASP A 255 -17.67 13.53 4.71
CA ASP A 255 -17.30 14.92 4.95
C ASP A 255 -15.89 15.28 4.45
N ALA A 256 -14.98 14.32 4.28
CA ALA A 256 -13.65 14.56 3.74
C ALA A 256 -13.73 15.18 2.32
N TYR A 257 -14.61 14.65 1.48
CA TYR A 257 -14.84 15.20 0.14
C TYR A 257 -15.52 16.56 0.16
N ILE A 258 -16.41 16.79 1.15
CA ILE A 258 -17.07 18.09 1.35
C ILE A 258 -16.02 19.14 1.75
N LYS A 259 -15.15 18.81 2.68
CA LYS A 259 -14.04 19.69 3.10
C LYS A 259 -13.12 20.06 1.94
N MET A 260 -12.83 19.11 1.06
CA MET A 260 -12.07 19.34 -0.16
C MET A 260 -12.81 20.17 -1.21
N ASN A 261 -14.05 20.55 -0.94
CA ASN A 261 -14.90 21.23 -1.91
C ASN A 261 -15.10 20.44 -3.22
N MET A 262 -15.04 19.11 -3.13
CA MET A 262 -15.16 18.20 -4.29
C MET A 262 -16.62 17.87 -4.64
N PHE A 263 -17.58 18.20 -3.78
CA PHE A 263 -19.01 18.07 -4.05
C PHE A 263 -19.59 19.41 -4.51
N GLN A 264 -19.79 19.59 -5.81
CA GLN A 264 -20.46 20.76 -6.36
C GLN A 264 -21.36 20.38 -7.55
N GLY A 265 -22.69 20.46 -7.34
CA GLY A 265 -23.69 20.43 -8.38
C GLY A 265 -23.99 19.05 -9.00
N GLU A 266 -24.42 19.03 -10.28
CA GLU A 266 -24.83 17.83 -11.00
C GLU A 266 -23.72 16.76 -11.14
N TRP A 267 -22.48 17.16 -10.97
CA TRP A 267 -21.34 16.25 -10.98
C TRP A 267 -21.46 15.19 -9.89
N ASP A 268 -21.98 15.55 -8.72
CA ASP A 268 -22.18 14.67 -7.57
C ASP A 268 -23.18 13.55 -7.80
N THR A 269 -24.24 13.85 -8.55
CA THR A 269 -25.30 12.86 -8.81
C THR A 269 -24.91 11.84 -9.88
N ASN A 270 -24.00 12.21 -10.80
CA ASN A 270 -23.54 11.36 -11.88
C ASN A 270 -22.23 10.61 -11.53
N ASN A 271 -21.43 11.17 -10.66
CA ASN A 271 -20.24 10.52 -10.09
C ASN A 271 -20.58 9.79 -8.78
N LYS A 272 -21.54 8.91 -8.82
CA LYS A 272 -21.74 7.90 -7.76
C LYS A 272 -20.54 6.96 -7.73
N GLY A 273 -19.34 7.58 -7.67
CA GLY A 273 -18.07 6.94 -7.86
C GLY A 273 -17.53 6.27 -6.61
N MET A 274 -18.24 6.26 -5.49
CA MET A 274 -17.72 5.72 -4.26
C MET A 274 -18.51 4.50 -3.83
N MET A 275 -17.82 3.40 -3.58
CA MET A 275 -18.46 2.23 -2.96
C MET A 275 -18.80 2.58 -1.52
N LEU A 276 -20.07 2.54 -1.18
CA LEU A 276 -20.52 2.69 0.20
C LEU A 276 -20.08 1.45 0.98
N VAL A 277 -19.25 1.64 1.97
CA VAL A 277 -18.96 0.61 2.98
C VAL A 277 -20.20 0.52 3.87
N GLU A 278 -20.74 -0.66 4.08
CA GLU A 278 -21.86 -0.85 5.01
C GLU A 278 -21.48 -0.26 6.38
N PRO A 279 -22.39 0.49 7.03
CA PRO A 279 -22.07 1.17 8.27
C PRO A 279 -21.68 0.16 9.33
N LEU A 280 -20.42 0.16 9.71
CA LEU A 280 -19.84 -0.68 10.76
C LEU A 280 -20.18 -0.12 12.15
N GLY A 281 -21.46 0.16 12.46
CA GLY A 281 -21.85 0.62 13.79
C GLY A 281 -23.20 1.27 13.86
N LYS A 282 -23.70 1.44 15.10
CA LYS A 282 -25.03 1.95 15.41
C LYS A 282 -25.28 3.40 14.98
N ASP A 283 -24.25 4.16 14.64
CA ASP A 283 -24.33 5.60 14.36
C ASP A 283 -24.33 5.93 12.85
N GLY A 284 -24.33 4.94 11.96
CA GLY A 284 -24.72 5.06 10.56
C GLY A 284 -23.97 6.13 9.73
N GLY A 285 -22.68 6.41 10.03
CA GLY A 285 -21.87 7.32 9.23
C GLY A 285 -21.68 6.77 7.82
N ASN A 286 -21.81 7.63 6.80
CA ASN A 286 -21.50 7.29 5.42
C ASN A 286 -19.98 7.15 5.26
N ILE A 287 -19.49 5.92 5.30
CA ILE A 287 -18.09 5.57 5.13
C ILE A 287 -17.89 5.12 3.69
N TRP A 288 -16.84 5.60 3.05
CA TRP A 288 -16.61 5.46 1.62
C TRP A 288 -15.21 4.94 1.33
N LEU A 289 -15.09 4.10 0.31
CA LEU A 289 -13.79 3.82 -0.28
C LEU A 289 -13.34 5.00 -1.16
N PRO A 290 -12.05 5.38 -1.12
CA PRO A 290 -11.55 6.52 -1.88
C PRO A 290 -11.61 6.30 -3.39
N THR A 291 -12.11 7.29 -4.12
CA THR A 291 -11.94 7.38 -5.58
C THR A 291 -10.68 8.15 -5.97
N VAL A 292 -10.15 8.92 -5.02
CA VAL A 292 -8.88 9.66 -5.10
C VAL A 292 -8.25 9.71 -3.71
N LEU A 293 -6.92 9.83 -3.64
CA LEU A 293 -6.20 9.88 -2.36
C LEU A 293 -6.12 11.28 -1.75
N THR A 294 -6.53 12.30 -2.49
CA THR A 294 -6.40 13.72 -2.13
C THR A 294 -6.97 14.08 -0.76
N PRO A 295 -8.18 13.64 -0.36
CA PRO A 295 -8.71 14.01 0.96
C PRO A 295 -7.82 13.53 2.12
N GLY A 296 -7.31 12.30 2.06
CA GLY A 296 -6.41 11.78 3.08
C GLY A 296 -5.06 12.50 3.10
N LEU A 297 -4.54 12.88 1.93
CA LEU A 297 -3.33 13.70 1.83
C LEU A 297 -3.51 15.04 2.54
N GLU A 298 -4.66 15.72 2.33
CA GLU A 298 -4.90 17.02 2.92
C GLU A 298 -5.11 16.96 4.43
N GLU A 299 -5.73 15.89 4.93
CA GLU A 299 -5.82 15.64 6.38
C GLU A 299 -4.43 15.57 7.01
N VAL A 300 -3.51 14.80 6.44
CA VAL A 300 -2.13 14.68 6.94
C VAL A 300 -1.37 16.01 6.84
N ILE A 301 -1.56 16.78 5.76
CA ILE A 301 -1.01 18.14 5.63
C ILE A 301 -1.54 19.04 6.78
N ALA A 302 -2.84 19.01 7.02
CA ALA A 302 -3.47 19.81 8.05
C ALA A 302 -3.02 19.44 9.48
N GLU A 303 -2.87 18.16 9.75
CA GLU A 303 -2.37 17.67 11.04
C GLU A 303 -0.95 18.15 11.31
N ASN A 304 -0.06 18.02 10.32
CA ASN A 304 1.32 18.50 10.43
C ASN A 304 1.39 20.03 10.56
N TYR A 305 0.55 20.76 9.83
CA TYR A 305 0.45 22.21 9.97
C TYR A 305 0.00 22.62 11.37
N LYS A 306 -1.01 21.96 11.93
CA LYS A 306 -1.48 22.18 13.30
C LYS A 306 -0.43 21.82 14.35
N ALA A 307 0.39 20.81 14.09
CA ALA A 307 1.52 20.42 14.93
C ALA A 307 2.69 21.42 14.88
N GLY A 308 2.64 22.42 13.99
CA GLY A 308 3.65 23.47 13.88
C GLY A 308 4.84 23.09 12.98
N GLU A 309 4.72 22.09 12.14
CA GLU A 309 5.75 21.77 11.14
C GLU A 309 5.86 22.90 10.11
N GLU A 310 7.05 23.46 9.94
CA GLU A 310 7.29 24.57 9.00
C GLU A 310 7.34 24.12 7.55
N THR A 311 7.79 22.90 7.30
CA THR A 311 7.93 22.32 5.98
C THR A 311 7.47 20.88 5.98
N VAL A 312 6.56 20.55 5.07
CA VAL A 312 6.06 19.21 4.83
C VAL A 312 6.25 18.84 3.37
N LYS A 313 6.80 17.68 3.12
CA LYS A 313 6.87 17.00 1.82
C LYS A 313 6.49 15.55 2.03
N ILE A 314 5.32 15.15 1.54
CA ILE A 314 4.77 13.80 1.76
C ILE A 314 4.19 13.21 0.48
N PHE A 315 4.11 11.89 0.42
CA PHE A 315 3.40 11.17 -0.64
C PHE A 315 2.82 9.85 -0.13
N ASP A 316 1.78 9.38 -0.80
CA ASP A 316 1.17 8.07 -0.58
C ASP A 316 0.91 7.39 -1.93
N ILE A 317 1.15 6.09 -1.99
CA ILE A 317 0.79 5.25 -3.12
C ILE A 317 -0.21 4.22 -2.63
N GLY A 318 -1.40 4.18 -3.24
CA GLY A 318 -2.42 3.27 -2.77
C GLY A 318 -3.58 3.08 -3.72
N HIS A 319 -4.46 2.16 -3.36
CA HIS A 319 -5.63 1.82 -4.16
C HIS A 319 -6.69 2.91 -4.08
N VAL A 320 -7.31 3.17 -5.22
CA VAL A 320 -8.56 3.93 -5.37
C VAL A 320 -9.59 3.04 -6.06
N TYR A 321 -10.85 3.27 -5.75
CA TYR A 321 -11.92 2.34 -6.08
C TYR A 321 -13.01 3.04 -6.86
N LEU A 322 -13.27 2.57 -8.08
CA LEU A 322 -14.35 3.06 -8.93
C LEU A 322 -15.47 2.02 -8.94
N PRO A 323 -16.72 2.40 -8.62
CA PRO A 323 -17.81 1.44 -8.63
C PRO A 323 -18.06 0.93 -10.02
N GLY A 324 -18.49 -0.32 -10.10
CA GLY A 324 -18.98 -0.89 -11.34
C GLY A 324 -20.27 -0.17 -11.79
N ARG A 325 -20.35 0.16 -13.07
CA ARG A 325 -21.57 0.68 -13.69
C ARG A 325 -22.28 -0.43 -14.44
N ASP A 326 -23.61 -0.40 -14.48
CA ASP A 326 -24.43 -1.33 -15.27
C ASP A 326 -24.17 -2.81 -14.95
N GLY A 327 -23.95 -3.13 -13.66
CA GLY A 327 -23.72 -4.50 -13.19
C GLY A 327 -22.32 -5.06 -13.46
N LYS A 328 -21.38 -4.20 -13.87
CA LYS A 328 -19.94 -4.56 -13.95
C LYS A 328 -19.33 -4.58 -12.56
N GLU A 329 -18.27 -5.36 -12.41
CA GLU A 329 -17.46 -5.38 -11.19
C GLU A 329 -16.81 -4.02 -10.94
N PRO A 330 -16.55 -3.67 -9.67
CA PRO A 330 -15.75 -2.50 -9.32
C PRO A 330 -14.37 -2.55 -9.97
N THR A 331 -13.81 -1.39 -10.26
CA THR A 331 -12.47 -1.28 -10.80
C THR A 331 -11.56 -0.66 -9.75
N GLU A 332 -10.44 -1.29 -9.49
CA GLU A 332 -9.38 -0.74 -8.66
C GLU A 332 -8.26 -0.18 -9.53
N LYS A 333 -7.64 0.90 -9.06
CA LYS A 333 -6.46 1.50 -9.66
C LYS A 333 -5.46 1.84 -8.57
N ILE A 334 -4.19 1.85 -8.90
CA ILE A 334 -3.15 2.37 -8.02
C ILE A 334 -2.95 3.83 -8.36
N ALA A 335 -3.09 4.68 -7.35
CA ALA A 335 -2.89 6.13 -7.45
C ALA A 335 -1.70 6.57 -6.60
N LEU A 336 -1.08 7.66 -7.01
CA LEU A 336 -0.06 8.39 -6.29
C LEU A 336 -0.63 9.75 -5.92
N SER A 337 -0.53 10.13 -4.65
CA SER A 337 -0.76 11.49 -4.19
C SER A 337 0.51 12.07 -3.59
N ILE A 338 0.81 13.32 -3.91
CA ILE A 338 1.99 14.06 -3.43
C ILE A 338 1.52 15.37 -2.85
N GLY A 339 2.06 15.77 -1.69
CA GLY A 339 1.73 17.04 -1.07
C GLY A 339 2.93 17.74 -0.46
N ALA A 340 2.92 19.07 -0.53
CA ALA A 340 4.01 19.85 0.04
C ALA A 340 3.58 21.26 0.42
N TYR A 341 4.14 21.78 1.51
CA TYR A 341 4.17 23.20 1.84
C TYR A 341 5.46 23.55 2.59
N GLY A 342 5.82 24.83 2.56
CA GLY A 342 6.99 25.35 3.28
C GLY A 342 7.47 26.66 2.69
N PRO A 343 8.40 27.36 3.36
CA PRO A 343 8.89 28.66 2.90
C PRO A 343 9.57 28.65 1.52
N GLU A 344 10.17 27.52 1.15
CA GLU A 344 10.86 27.35 -0.13
C GLU A 344 10.02 26.61 -1.18
N ILE A 345 8.74 26.33 -0.86
CA ILE A 345 7.84 25.59 -1.74
C ILE A 345 6.86 26.56 -2.37
N ASP A 346 7.01 26.75 -3.68
CA ASP A 346 6.14 27.54 -4.52
C ASP A 346 5.69 26.74 -5.76
N ALA A 347 4.85 27.32 -6.58
CA ALA A 347 4.34 26.69 -7.80
C ALA A 347 5.46 26.27 -8.76
N LYS A 348 6.58 27.00 -8.79
CA LYS A 348 7.71 26.72 -9.68
C LYS A 348 8.54 25.54 -9.16
N SER A 349 8.86 25.54 -7.87
CA SER A 349 9.62 24.45 -7.25
C SER A 349 8.84 23.15 -7.25
N PHE A 350 7.53 23.19 -6.92
CA PHE A 350 6.69 22.00 -6.95
C PHE A 350 6.52 21.45 -8.38
N LYS A 351 6.32 22.32 -9.38
CA LYS A 351 6.29 21.93 -10.79
C LYS A 351 7.61 21.27 -11.24
N ALA A 352 8.76 21.81 -10.80
CA ALA A 352 10.07 21.23 -11.10
C ALA A 352 10.25 19.83 -10.46
N ASP A 353 9.67 19.59 -9.26
CA ASP A 353 9.67 18.27 -8.63
C ASP A 353 8.86 17.27 -9.47
N MET A 354 7.71 17.67 -10.03
CA MET A 354 6.91 16.80 -10.91
C MET A 354 7.60 16.53 -12.26
N ASP A 355 8.25 17.54 -12.84
CA ASP A 355 9.03 17.41 -14.07
C ASP A 355 10.18 16.40 -13.90
N GLU A 356 10.91 16.52 -12.80
CA GLU A 356 12.00 15.59 -12.49
C GLU A 356 11.51 14.18 -12.21
N LEU A 357 10.38 14.02 -11.49
CA LEU A 357 9.77 12.72 -11.25
C LEU A 357 9.48 12.01 -12.57
N LEU A 358 8.73 12.65 -13.46
CA LEU A 358 8.36 12.08 -14.77
C LEU A 358 9.59 11.78 -15.64
N SER A 359 10.54 12.70 -15.69
CA SER A 359 11.78 12.52 -16.45
C SER A 359 12.61 11.34 -15.96
N ARG A 360 12.71 11.14 -14.64
CA ARG A 360 13.43 10.01 -14.04
C ARG A 360 12.71 8.67 -14.20
N LEU A 361 11.40 8.70 -14.39
CA LEU A 361 10.63 7.51 -14.75
C LEU A 361 10.75 7.16 -16.25
N GLY A 362 11.54 7.92 -17.02
CA GLY A 362 11.73 7.72 -18.45
C GLY A 362 10.67 8.42 -19.31
N ILE A 363 9.78 9.19 -18.72
CA ILE A 363 8.73 9.95 -19.44
C ILE A 363 9.29 11.33 -19.78
N SER A 364 10.13 11.41 -20.81
CA SER A 364 10.89 12.62 -21.13
C SER A 364 10.09 13.64 -21.95
N ASN A 365 9.10 13.17 -22.71
CA ASN A 365 8.29 14.01 -23.61
C ASN A 365 6.91 14.27 -23.00
N HIS A 366 6.86 15.03 -21.91
CA HIS A 366 5.61 15.42 -21.26
C HIS A 366 5.44 16.93 -21.25
N PHE A 367 4.19 17.39 -21.12
CA PHE A 367 3.83 18.81 -21.06
C PHE A 367 2.86 19.08 -19.91
N PHE A 368 3.04 20.22 -19.28
CA PHE A 368 2.13 20.72 -18.25
C PHE A 368 1.24 21.81 -18.83
N ILE A 369 -0.02 21.47 -19.06
CA ILE A 369 -1.00 22.39 -19.62
C ILE A 369 -1.75 23.08 -18.49
N PRO A 370 -1.68 24.41 -18.39
CA PRO A 370 -2.50 25.15 -17.43
C PRO A 370 -3.98 24.85 -17.62
N THR A 371 -4.69 24.67 -16.53
CA THR A 371 -6.12 24.40 -16.56
C THR A 371 -6.83 25.22 -15.48
N ASP A 372 -8.11 25.45 -15.70
CA ASP A 372 -9.01 26.12 -14.76
C ASP A 372 -9.99 25.14 -14.11
N ILE A 373 -9.62 23.85 -14.03
CA ILE A 373 -10.39 22.87 -13.27
C ILE A 373 -10.39 23.33 -11.80
N PRO A 374 -11.54 23.78 -11.27
CA PRO A 374 -11.54 24.57 -10.02
C PRO A 374 -11.43 23.71 -8.75
N ILE A 375 -11.38 22.38 -8.85
CA ILE A 375 -11.56 21.51 -7.68
C ILE A 375 -10.54 20.37 -7.72
N PRO A 376 -9.77 20.18 -6.65
CA PRO A 376 -9.63 20.98 -5.41
C PRO A 376 -8.59 22.10 -5.49
N TYR A 377 -8.12 22.44 -6.68
CA TYR A 377 -6.98 23.31 -6.91
C TYR A 377 -7.33 24.80 -6.98
N ASP A 378 -6.32 25.62 -6.72
CA ASP A 378 -6.34 27.05 -7.09
C ASP A 378 -6.22 27.17 -8.60
N THR A 379 -7.21 27.80 -9.24
CA THR A 379 -7.29 27.97 -10.70
C THR A 379 -6.11 28.70 -11.31
N LYS A 380 -5.32 29.44 -10.52
CA LYS A 380 -4.13 30.16 -11.00
C LYS A 380 -2.90 29.26 -11.13
N HIS A 381 -2.88 28.15 -10.41
CA HIS A 381 -1.72 27.28 -10.26
C HIS A 381 -2.13 25.82 -10.38
N CYS A 382 -2.77 25.44 -11.47
CA CYS A 382 -3.19 24.07 -11.73
C CYS A 382 -2.78 23.64 -13.14
N TRP A 383 -2.29 22.40 -13.27
CA TRP A 383 -1.82 21.84 -14.52
C TRP A 383 -2.31 20.39 -14.70
N LEU A 384 -2.62 20.08 -15.96
CA LEU A 384 -2.77 18.71 -16.44
C LEU A 384 -1.45 18.21 -17.01
N VAL A 385 -1.19 16.92 -16.87
CA VAL A 385 0.00 16.27 -17.41
C VAL A 385 -0.37 15.55 -18.71
N MET A 386 0.29 15.93 -19.81
CA MET A 386 0.05 15.41 -21.15
C MET A 386 1.32 14.79 -21.71
N ASP A 387 1.19 13.81 -22.58
CA ASP A 387 2.30 13.26 -23.36
C ASP A 387 2.56 14.10 -24.65
N GLU A 388 3.54 13.69 -25.45
CA GLU A 388 3.91 14.32 -26.73
C GLU A 388 2.79 14.30 -27.77
N ASN A 389 1.81 13.44 -27.63
CA ASN A 389 0.64 13.35 -28.51
C ASN A 389 -0.55 14.15 -27.97
N MET A 390 -0.34 14.93 -26.92
CA MET A 390 -1.40 15.62 -26.17
C MET A 390 -2.43 14.67 -25.56
N SER A 391 -2.04 13.43 -25.26
CA SER A 391 -2.87 12.49 -24.51
C SER A 391 -2.70 12.75 -23.01
N TYR A 392 -3.82 12.71 -22.28
CA TYR A 392 -3.80 12.92 -20.83
C TYR A 392 -3.18 11.69 -20.13
N LEU A 393 -2.15 11.94 -19.29
CA LEU A 393 -1.45 10.90 -18.53
C LEU A 393 -2.10 10.60 -17.17
N GLU A 394 -3.40 10.90 -17.02
CA GLU A 394 -4.15 10.74 -15.77
C GLU A 394 -3.42 11.35 -14.57
N GLY A 395 -2.77 12.51 -14.80
CA GLY A 395 -1.98 13.23 -13.82
C GLY A 395 -2.33 14.70 -13.80
N ASN A 396 -2.51 15.26 -12.61
CA ASN A 396 -2.74 16.66 -12.39
C ASN A 396 -2.08 17.14 -11.10
N PHE A 397 -1.74 18.42 -11.03
CA PHE A 397 -1.16 19.00 -9.83
C PHE A 397 -1.44 20.52 -9.77
N GLY A 398 -1.35 21.07 -8.55
CA GLY A 398 -1.55 22.50 -8.37
C GLY A 398 -1.52 22.94 -6.91
N GLY A 399 -1.75 24.24 -6.70
CA GLY A 399 -1.99 24.79 -5.37
C GLY A 399 -3.36 24.35 -4.85
N ILE A 400 -3.45 24.05 -3.59
CA ILE A 400 -4.71 23.72 -2.92
C ILE A 400 -5.56 24.99 -2.87
N GLY A 401 -6.83 24.90 -3.29
CA GLY A 401 -7.77 26.00 -3.32
C GLY A 401 -8.04 26.62 -1.95
N GLU A 402 -8.32 27.90 -1.90
CA GLU A 402 -8.51 28.64 -0.63
C GLU A 402 -9.61 28.02 0.24
N ASN A 403 -10.76 27.69 -0.35
CA ASN A 403 -11.88 27.10 0.40
C ASN A 403 -11.49 25.74 1.06
N ALA A 404 -10.76 24.88 0.34
CA ALA A 404 -10.30 23.61 0.88
C ALA A 404 -9.31 23.86 2.02
N ARG A 405 -8.33 24.72 1.85
CA ARG A 405 -7.38 25.07 2.91
C ARG A 405 -8.05 25.64 4.16
N GLU A 406 -9.04 26.52 4.00
CA GLU A 406 -9.83 27.07 5.11
C GLU A 406 -10.60 25.99 5.86
N ASN A 407 -11.24 25.05 5.13
CA ASN A 407 -11.99 23.94 5.72
C ASN A 407 -11.11 23.01 6.55
N TYR A 408 -9.83 22.85 6.17
CA TYR A 408 -8.85 22.06 6.92
C TYR A 408 -8.05 22.89 7.95
N GLY A 409 -8.20 24.21 7.92
CA GLY A 409 -7.49 25.14 8.81
C GLY A 409 -6.01 25.34 8.43
N ILE A 410 -5.67 25.24 7.15
CA ILE A 410 -4.33 25.43 6.62
C ILE A 410 -4.15 26.90 6.20
N GLY A 411 -3.33 27.64 6.93
CA GLY A 411 -3.11 29.08 6.70
C GLY A 411 -2.06 29.41 5.67
N VAL A 412 -1.36 28.42 5.11
CA VAL A 412 -0.31 28.58 4.11
C VAL A 412 -0.73 28.00 2.77
N LEU A 413 -0.10 28.43 1.67
CA LEU A 413 -0.31 27.82 0.38
C LEU A 413 0.38 26.45 0.37
N ALA A 414 -0.39 25.41 0.13
CA ALA A 414 0.09 24.05 -0.03
C ALA A 414 -0.16 23.59 -1.48
N TYR A 415 0.66 22.69 -1.95
CA TYR A 415 0.58 22.11 -3.29
C TYR A 415 0.31 20.60 -3.19
N MET A 416 -0.42 20.08 -4.18
CA MET A 416 -0.65 18.65 -4.30
C MET A 416 -0.57 18.18 -5.75
N ALA A 417 -0.29 16.89 -5.92
CA ALA A 417 -0.36 16.22 -7.21
C ALA A 417 -1.05 14.88 -7.04
N ASN A 418 -1.73 14.45 -8.10
CA ASN A 418 -2.34 13.14 -8.21
C ASN A 418 -2.00 12.52 -9.56
N PHE A 419 -1.68 11.22 -9.54
CA PHE A 419 -1.41 10.45 -10.74
C PHE A 419 -2.04 9.05 -10.59
N GLU A 420 -2.46 8.46 -11.71
CA GLU A 420 -2.67 7.03 -11.80
C GLU A 420 -1.36 6.35 -12.21
N ILE A 421 -0.99 5.26 -11.55
CA ILE A 421 0.30 4.58 -11.80
C ILE A 421 0.30 3.84 -13.14
N GLU A 422 -0.80 3.17 -13.51
CA GLU A 422 -0.88 2.35 -14.73
C GLU A 422 -0.64 3.14 -16.03
N PRO A 423 -1.21 4.35 -16.23
CA PRO A 423 -0.89 5.17 -17.40
C PRO A 423 0.58 5.60 -17.47
N LEU A 424 1.19 5.92 -16.32
CA LEU A 424 2.62 6.23 -16.24
C LEU A 424 3.48 5.02 -16.60
N GLU A 425 3.15 3.84 -16.10
CA GLU A 425 3.86 2.59 -16.40
C GLU A 425 3.80 2.24 -17.89
N LYS A 426 2.63 2.35 -18.50
CA LYS A 426 2.45 2.12 -19.95
C LYS A 426 3.28 3.11 -20.77
N LYS A 427 3.34 4.36 -20.34
CA LYS A 427 4.11 5.39 -21.05
C LYS A 427 5.61 5.17 -20.88
N ALA A 428 6.10 4.96 -19.67
CA ALA A 428 7.49 4.64 -19.41
C ALA A 428 7.97 3.41 -20.21
N ALA A 429 7.20 2.33 -20.20
CA ALA A 429 7.51 1.13 -20.99
C ALA A 429 7.59 1.42 -22.49
N SER A 430 6.73 2.28 -23.04
CA SER A 430 6.74 2.62 -24.47
C SER A 430 7.99 3.39 -24.89
N GLU A 431 8.57 4.20 -24.01
CA GLU A 431 9.81 4.93 -24.29
C GLU A 431 11.05 4.04 -24.19
N TYR A 432 11.06 3.03 -23.34
CA TYR A 432 12.17 2.06 -23.22
C TYR A 432 12.30 1.15 -24.46
N TYR A 433 11.22 0.90 -25.21
CA TYR A 433 11.24 0.06 -26.40
C TYR A 433 11.49 0.83 -27.70
N PHE A 434 11.64 2.14 -27.67
CA PHE A 434 12.03 2.92 -28.82
C PHE A 434 13.55 2.82 -29.02
N VAL A 435 13.99 1.74 -29.68
CA VAL A 435 15.33 1.70 -30.28
C VAL A 435 15.26 2.58 -31.53
N PRO A 436 16.02 3.70 -31.60
CA PRO A 436 16.06 4.48 -32.83
C PRO A 436 16.50 3.56 -33.98
N PRO A 437 15.90 3.65 -35.17
CA PRO A 437 16.40 2.92 -36.31
C PRO A 437 17.89 3.27 -36.51
N GLU A 438 18.74 2.26 -36.53
CA GLU A 438 20.13 2.46 -36.89
C GLU A 438 20.16 3.22 -38.21
N LEU A 439 20.74 4.41 -38.20
CA LEU A 439 21.03 5.12 -39.44
C LEU A 439 22.10 4.31 -40.16
N GLU A 440 21.69 3.55 -41.23
CA GLU A 440 22.59 2.95 -42.19
C GLU A 440 23.38 4.04 -42.97
#